data_f3f97d473cd786d113419213f2ae0bc0
#
_entry.id   f3f97d473cd786d113419213f2ae0bc0
#
_cell.length_a   1.000
_cell.length_b   1.000
_cell.length_c   1.000
_cell.angle_alpha   90.00
_cell.angle_beta   90.00
_cell.angle_gamma   90.00
#
_symmetry.space_group_name_H-M   'P 1'
#
loop_
_entity.id
_entity.type
_entity.pdbx_description
1 polymer ?
#
loop_
_entity_poly.entity_id
_entity_poly.type
_entity_poly.pdbx_seq_one_letter_code
_entity_poly.pdbx_strand_id
1 'polypeptide(L)' 'MRLVYYLPSLEASGGLERIITFKANYFAEQGNEVTIITSELGDRKPYFPLSPQVRHID' A
#
# COMPACT_ATOMS: atom_id res chain seq x y z
N MET A 1 -14.55 0.21 -7.81
CA MET A 1 -14.32 1.32 -6.87
C MET A 1 -12.85 1.73 -6.93
N ARG A 2 -12.57 2.99 -6.74
CA ARG A 2 -11.20 3.50 -6.70
C ARG A 2 -10.87 3.89 -5.27
N LEU A 3 -9.78 3.34 -4.74
CA LEU A 3 -9.33 3.58 -3.37
C LEU A 3 -7.94 4.16 -3.39
N VAL A 4 -7.71 5.20 -2.57
CA VAL A 4 -6.40 5.82 -2.45
C VAL A 4 -6.05 5.88 -0.96
N TYR A 5 -4.89 5.35 -0.61
CA TYR A 5 -4.34 5.44 0.73
C TYR A 5 -3.10 6.34 0.70
N TYR A 6 -2.96 7.19 1.69
CA TYR A 6 -1.78 8.03 1.85
C TYR A 6 -1.15 7.78 3.21
N LEU A 7 0.15 7.52 3.21
CA LEU A 7 0.91 7.38 4.46
C LEU A 7 2.38 7.69 4.17
N PRO A 8 3.14 8.08 5.21
CA PRO A 8 4.54 8.47 4.98
C PRO A 8 5.40 7.35 4.42
N SER A 9 5.24 6.12 4.90
CA SER A 9 6.13 5.03 4.54
C SER A 9 5.45 3.69 4.74
N LEU A 10 5.90 2.69 4.00
CA LEU A 10 5.47 1.31 4.14
C LEU A 10 6.60 0.39 4.62
N GLU A 11 7.76 0.94 4.96
CA GLU A 11 8.90 0.10 5.34
C GLU A 11 8.82 -0.42 6.76
N ALA A 12 8.01 0.18 7.61
CA ALA A 12 7.89 -0.24 9.00
C ALA A 12 6.93 -1.40 9.15
N SER A 13 7.15 -2.20 10.19
CA SER A 13 6.26 -3.32 10.52
C SER A 13 5.17 -2.92 11.51
N GLY A 14 4.86 -1.63 11.57
CA GLY A 14 3.84 -1.12 12.48
C GLY A 14 2.43 -1.56 12.12
N GLY A 15 1.51 -1.38 13.06
CA GLY A 15 0.13 -1.82 12.88
C GLY A 15 -0.58 -1.12 11.73
N LEU A 16 -0.33 0.18 11.55
CA LEU A 16 -0.97 0.92 10.48
C LEU A 16 -0.51 0.44 9.11
N GLU A 17 0.78 0.26 8.92
CA GLU A 17 1.32 -0.22 7.65
C GLU A 17 0.80 -1.61 7.31
N ARG A 18 0.71 -2.47 8.31
CA ARG A 18 0.18 -3.82 8.12
C ARG A 18 -1.28 -3.79 7.70
N ILE A 19 -2.10 -3.00 8.40
CA ILE A 19 -3.53 -2.92 8.11
C ILE A 19 -3.76 -2.37 6.71
N ILE A 20 -3.07 -1.29 6.34
CA ILE A 20 -3.23 -0.67 5.03
C ILE A 20 -2.79 -1.63 3.93
N THR A 21 -1.67 -2.30 4.11
CA THR A 21 -1.18 -3.26 3.11
C THR A 21 -2.17 -4.39 2.89
N PHE A 22 -2.70 -4.97 3.97
CA PHE A 22 -3.63 -6.08 3.85
C PHE A 22 -4.95 -5.65 3.21
N LYS A 23 -5.46 -4.48 3.59
CA LYS A 23 -6.70 -3.95 2.99
C LYS A 23 -6.49 -3.63 1.52
N ALA A 24 -5.38 -2.99 1.18
CA ALA A 24 -5.09 -2.63 -0.20
C ALA A 24 -5.01 -3.89 -1.07
N ASN A 25 -4.28 -4.90 -0.60
CA ASN A 25 -4.16 -6.16 -1.34
C ASN A 25 -5.53 -6.83 -1.51
N TYR A 26 -6.31 -6.86 -0.45
CA TYR A 26 -7.63 -7.48 -0.48
C TYR A 26 -8.52 -6.81 -1.52
N PHE A 27 -8.64 -5.48 -1.47
CA PHE A 27 -9.53 -4.76 -2.37
C PHE A 27 -9.03 -4.81 -3.81
N ALA A 28 -7.72 -4.77 -4.02
CA ALA A 28 -7.16 -4.88 -5.36
C ALA A 28 -7.50 -6.24 -5.98
N GLU A 29 -7.42 -7.30 -5.20
CA GLU A 29 -7.75 -8.64 -5.68
C GLU A 29 -9.24 -8.83 -5.91
N GLN A 30 -10.08 -7.98 -5.35
CA GLN A 30 -11.51 -7.96 -5.61
C GLN A 30 -11.89 -7.17 -6.86
N GLY A 31 -10.92 -6.66 -7.60
CA GLY A 31 -11.17 -5.93 -8.84
C GLY A 31 -11.25 -4.41 -8.68
N ASN A 32 -10.95 -3.89 -7.49
CA ASN A 32 -10.93 -2.44 -7.28
C ASN A 32 -9.61 -1.84 -7.72
N GLU A 33 -9.64 -0.56 -8.13
CA GLU A 33 -8.42 0.20 -8.36
C GLU A 33 -7.90 0.70 -7.03
N VAL A 34 -6.73 0.23 -6.61
CA VAL A 34 -6.13 0.63 -5.34
C VAL A 34 -4.79 1.29 -5.60
N THR A 35 -4.60 2.47 -5.04
CA THR A 35 -3.35 3.20 -5.11
C THR A 35 -2.89 3.55 -3.70
N ILE A 36 -1.62 3.33 -3.41
CA ILE A 36 -1.01 3.76 -2.17
C ILE A 36 0.02 4.82 -2.50
N ILE A 37 -0.07 5.96 -1.83
CA ILE A 37 0.88 7.07 -1.99
C ILE A 37 1.68 7.19 -0.71
N THR A 38 3.01 7.13 -0.85
CA THR A 38 3.92 7.36 0.26
C THR A 38 4.78 8.59 -0.04
N SER A 39 5.28 9.25 1.00
CA SER A 39 6.09 10.45 0.81
C SER A 39 7.54 10.28 1.26
N GLU A 40 7.86 9.24 2.01
CA GLU A 40 9.18 9.09 2.62
C GLU A 40 9.79 7.71 2.40
N LEU A 41 9.20 6.89 1.53
CA LEU A 41 9.74 5.55 1.30
C LEU A 41 11.01 5.58 0.45
N GLY A 42 11.05 6.41 -0.59
CA GLY A 42 12.20 6.53 -1.46
C GLY A 42 12.51 5.22 -2.18
N ASP A 43 13.77 4.78 -2.11
CA ASP A 43 14.20 3.51 -2.72
C ASP A 43 13.99 2.30 -1.82
N ARG A 44 13.47 2.51 -0.61
CA ARG A 44 13.24 1.41 0.31
C ARG A 44 12.00 0.63 -0.09
N LYS A 45 11.97 -0.62 0.28
CA LYS A 45 10.85 -1.50 -0.07
C LYS A 45 9.82 -1.54 1.05
N PRO A 46 8.54 -1.72 0.73
CA PRO A 46 7.53 -1.96 1.77
C PRO A 46 7.89 -3.19 2.59
N TYR A 47 7.64 -3.10 3.89
CA TYR A 47 7.89 -4.23 4.78
C TYR A 47 7.00 -5.42 4.45
N PHE A 48 5.71 -5.16 4.22
CA PHE A 48 4.77 -6.19 3.82
C PHE A 48 4.60 -6.17 2.30
N PRO A 49 4.55 -7.34 1.65
CA PRO A 49 4.45 -7.38 0.20
C PRO A 49 3.11 -6.85 -0.30
N LEU A 50 3.16 -6.06 -1.37
CA LEU A 50 1.98 -5.54 -2.03
C LEU A 50 1.62 -6.43 -3.21
N SER A 51 0.31 -6.63 -3.41
CA SER A 51 -0.18 -7.31 -4.61
C SER A 51 0.27 -6.53 -5.86
N PRO A 52 0.62 -7.23 -6.96
CA PRO A 52 0.96 -6.53 -8.20
C PRO A 52 -0.19 -5.70 -8.75
N GLN A 53 -1.42 -5.91 -8.26
CA GLN A 53 -2.57 -5.12 -8.68
C GLN A 53 -2.69 -3.81 -7.93
N VAL A 54 -1.91 -3.60 -6.87
CA VAL A 54 -1.88 -2.34 -6.13
C VAL A 54 -0.87 -1.42 -6.78
N ARG A 55 -1.30 -0.19 -7.08
CA ARG A 55 -0.40 0.83 -7.61
C ARG A 55 0.25 1.58 -6.45
N HIS A 56 1.57 1.67 -6.47
CA HIS A 56 2.32 2.36 -5.43
C HIS A 56 3.06 3.54 -6.04
N ILE A 57 2.86 4.72 -5.47
CA ILE A 57 3.50 5.97 -5.87
C ILE A 57 4.19 6.56 -4.67
N ASP A 58 5.46 6.91 -4.82
CA ASP A 58 6.22 7.57 -3.75
C ASP A 58 6.59 8.99 -4.16
#